data_0f7a860738f210a0ec5922710caae585
#
_entry.id   0f7a860738f210a0ec5922710caae585
#
_cell.length_a   1.000
_cell.length_b   1.000
_cell.length_c   1.000
_cell.angle_alpha   90.00
_cell.angle_beta   90.00
_cell.angle_gamma   90.00
#
_symmetry.space_group_name_H-M   'P 1'
#
loop_
_entity.id
_entity.type
_entity.pdbx_description
1 polymer ?
#
loop_
_entity_poly.entity_id
_entity_poly.type
_entity_poly.pdbx_seq_one_letter_code
_entity_poly.pdbx_strand_id
1 'polypeptide(L)'
;MFFKKINFILTLLLFYQTPLYSKSASLNDFNSKDLSKYFSGIVAFENKDNSKALGYFNSSKILLNKHDPYLKRYVSSLVLSNKVSQAIYVIKDNKDKKNSNFFDAQLLLILDYLKKNNMEKAYDNLLNIKNFNDEDRFNSAILENLKEYIYVFKESKILKNKKKFGKLSVISETFQRCYLKDKSTDVYFANLINDVEADYSRYNFFLLSHLIENNRISDAKKIVSKIDYVNSTLLLSQGKSWIENGNEDKLVKVFSCKNPNDIVSEFLFLISNLYSSQDNYERSNFFLNLSNFLNPKFVYNLSLVAENQYFNGEYKKVKKTIKSFKKEDNFYYWYRIKKEAQIIAKQRNKKESLNYITAEFNKIDKMNDKILFDIANFYKNSKEYVEAIKYYTKIINTLDDSSEIKPDLLYRRGGSYERIGEYTKADKDLLYSLKINPDDAYVLNYLAYSWLERDYKIDKAIEMLEKAHSLRNNDPYIIDSIGWAYYLIDDFLKAEKFLKRAVELMPDDPIVNDHYGDILWKLDRKIQARYFWANVLTMDDADKKIVDSINIKMIKGL
;
A
#
# COMPACT_ATOMS: atom_id res chain seq x y z
N MET A 1 33.39 -44.02 45.64
CA MET A 1 32.14 -44.36 46.36
C MET A 1 31.26 -43.12 46.63
N PHE A 2 31.76 -41.89 46.56
CA PHE A 2 31.03 -40.65 46.78
C PHE A 2 30.13 -40.20 45.59
N PHE A 3 30.53 -40.42 44.38
CA PHE A 3 29.79 -40.03 43.16
C PHE A 3 28.49 -40.82 42.92
N LYS A 4 28.39 -42.07 43.36
CA LYS A 4 27.19 -42.88 43.24
C LYS A 4 26.06 -42.46 44.20
N LYS A 5 26.39 -41.86 45.34
CA LYS A 5 25.38 -41.38 46.32
C LYS A 5 24.78 -40.03 45.91
N ILE A 6 25.54 -39.19 45.21
CA ILE A 6 25.01 -37.88 44.70
C ILE A 6 24.04 -38.10 43.57
N ASN A 7 24.29 -39.02 42.65
CA ASN A 7 23.31 -39.32 41.57
C ASN A 7 22.03 -39.98 42.08
N PHE A 8 22.07 -40.73 43.18
CA PHE A 8 20.86 -41.33 43.77
C PHE A 8 20.01 -40.29 44.51
N ILE A 9 20.63 -39.29 45.14
CA ILE A 9 19.90 -38.17 45.79
C ILE A 9 19.33 -37.23 44.73
N LEU A 10 20.02 -36.96 43.60
CA LEU A 10 19.49 -36.18 42.49
C LEU A 10 18.32 -36.85 41.79
N THR A 11 18.38 -38.18 41.65
CA THR A 11 17.27 -38.95 41.05
C THR A 11 16.05 -39.03 41.96
N LEU A 12 16.25 -39.08 43.27
CA LEU A 12 15.16 -39.04 44.26
C LEU A 12 14.51 -37.63 44.36
N LEU A 13 15.28 -36.53 44.18
CA LEU A 13 14.77 -35.17 44.10
C LEU A 13 13.96 -34.91 42.82
N LEU A 14 14.23 -35.61 41.71
CA LEU A 14 13.46 -35.55 40.49
C LEU A 14 12.10 -36.28 40.57
N PHE A 15 11.94 -37.22 41.52
CA PHE A 15 10.67 -37.93 41.76
C PHE A 15 9.81 -37.26 42.85
N TYR A 16 10.33 -36.26 43.59
CA TYR A 16 9.54 -35.44 44.52
C TYR A 16 9.17 -34.07 43.95
N GLN A 17 9.05 -33.96 42.62
CA GLN A 17 8.25 -32.88 42.06
C GLN A 17 6.79 -33.22 42.40
N THR A 18 6.27 -32.68 43.50
CA THR A 18 4.83 -32.58 43.68
C THR A 18 4.26 -32.01 42.39
N PRO A 19 3.32 -32.67 41.71
CA PRO A 19 2.64 -32.06 40.60
C PRO A 19 2.11 -30.73 41.13
N LEU A 20 2.57 -29.62 40.58
CA LEU A 20 1.90 -28.34 40.74
C LEU A 20 0.50 -28.55 40.15
N TYR A 21 -0.42 -29.00 41.00
CA TYR A 21 -1.83 -28.86 40.72
C TYR A 21 -2.05 -27.33 40.68
N SER A 22 -1.90 -26.75 39.51
CA SER A 22 -2.70 -25.59 39.23
C SER A 22 -4.13 -26.05 39.57
N LYS A 23 -4.84 -25.34 40.43
CA LYS A 23 -6.28 -25.50 40.58
C LYS A 23 -6.87 -25.27 39.19
N SER A 24 -6.87 -26.30 38.35
CA SER A 24 -7.75 -26.36 37.20
C SER A 24 -9.14 -26.33 37.79
N ALA A 25 -9.88 -25.26 37.53
CA ALA A 25 -11.33 -25.32 37.61
C ALA A 25 -11.73 -26.67 37.02
N SER A 26 -12.50 -27.45 37.76
CA SER A 26 -12.74 -28.86 37.52
C SER A 26 -12.93 -29.16 36.03
N LEU A 27 -12.11 -30.04 35.46
CA LEU A 27 -12.22 -30.53 34.07
C LEU A 27 -13.62 -31.00 33.68
N ASN A 28 -14.49 -31.23 34.67
CA ASN A 28 -15.90 -31.58 34.49
C ASN A 28 -16.78 -30.48 33.87
N ASP A 29 -16.27 -29.22 33.81
CA ASP A 29 -17.02 -28.10 33.23
C ASP A 29 -16.80 -27.91 31.73
N PHE A 30 -15.85 -28.62 31.10
CA PHE A 30 -15.52 -28.49 29.69
C PHE A 30 -15.71 -29.78 28.92
N ASN A 31 -16.62 -29.76 27.93
CA ASN A 31 -16.73 -30.84 26.97
C ASN A 31 -15.51 -30.82 26.04
N SER A 32 -14.79 -31.96 25.94
CA SER A 32 -13.61 -32.11 25.06
C SER A 32 -13.89 -31.75 23.60
N LYS A 33 -15.13 -32.01 23.14
CA LYS A 33 -15.58 -31.66 21.78
C LYS A 33 -15.63 -30.13 21.58
N ASP A 34 -16.09 -29.37 22.55
CA ASP A 34 -16.16 -27.90 22.45
C ASP A 34 -14.79 -27.25 22.56
N LEU A 35 -13.89 -27.80 23.40
CA LEU A 35 -12.49 -27.41 23.45
C LEU A 35 -11.76 -27.69 22.12
N SER A 36 -11.97 -28.89 21.55
CA SER A 36 -11.37 -29.24 20.25
C SER A 36 -11.80 -28.26 19.15
N LYS A 37 -13.10 -27.93 19.09
CA LYS A 37 -13.60 -26.92 18.14
C LYS A 37 -12.99 -25.54 18.39
N TYR A 38 -12.89 -25.13 19.65
CA TYR A 38 -12.27 -23.84 20.00
C TYR A 38 -10.80 -23.78 19.56
N PHE A 39 -10.00 -24.82 19.84
CA PHE A 39 -8.61 -24.89 19.38
C PHE A 39 -8.51 -24.92 17.85
N SER A 40 -9.39 -25.66 17.17
CA SER A 40 -9.48 -25.61 15.71
C SER A 40 -9.81 -24.19 15.21
N GLY A 41 -10.65 -23.45 15.94
CA GLY A 41 -10.95 -22.05 15.69
C GLY A 41 -9.74 -21.15 15.85
N ILE A 42 -8.93 -21.35 16.90
CA ILE A 42 -7.67 -20.62 17.10
C ILE A 42 -6.71 -20.90 15.95
N VAL A 43 -6.47 -22.14 15.62
CA VAL A 43 -5.56 -22.52 14.51
C VAL A 43 -6.04 -21.91 13.19
N ALA A 44 -7.33 -21.95 12.90
CA ALA A 44 -7.88 -21.33 11.69
C ALA A 44 -7.70 -19.79 11.72
N PHE A 45 -7.88 -19.16 12.87
CA PHE A 45 -7.72 -17.72 13.06
C PHE A 45 -6.25 -17.28 12.84
N GLU A 46 -5.30 -17.97 13.47
CA GLU A 46 -3.86 -17.70 13.31
C GLU A 46 -3.40 -17.93 11.85
N ASN A 47 -4.00 -18.92 11.16
CA ASN A 47 -3.79 -19.16 9.73
C ASN A 47 -4.60 -18.18 8.81
N LYS A 48 -5.19 -17.13 9.37
CA LYS A 48 -5.94 -16.09 8.64
C LYS A 48 -7.17 -16.60 7.88
N ASP A 49 -7.64 -17.84 8.16
CA ASP A 49 -8.90 -18.37 7.62
C ASP A 49 -10.07 -17.99 8.53
N ASN A 50 -10.42 -16.70 8.53
CA ASN A 50 -11.47 -16.15 9.39
C ASN A 50 -12.84 -16.80 9.16
N SER A 51 -13.11 -17.36 7.99
CA SER A 51 -14.37 -18.03 7.69
C SER A 51 -14.49 -19.34 8.47
N LYS A 52 -13.44 -20.17 8.46
CA LYS A 52 -13.40 -21.40 9.25
C LYS A 52 -13.32 -21.10 10.75
N ALA A 53 -12.48 -20.12 11.14
CA ALA A 53 -12.38 -19.68 12.53
C ALA A 53 -13.75 -19.33 13.11
N LEU A 54 -14.52 -18.50 12.39
CA LEU A 54 -15.88 -18.13 12.80
C LEU A 54 -16.83 -19.33 12.89
N GLY A 55 -16.74 -20.29 11.98
CA GLY A 55 -17.50 -21.55 12.02
C GLY A 55 -17.23 -22.35 13.30
N TYR A 56 -15.95 -22.51 13.64
CA TYR A 56 -15.52 -23.20 14.85
C TYR A 56 -15.91 -22.45 16.13
N PHE A 57 -15.69 -21.13 16.18
CA PHE A 57 -16.12 -20.32 17.32
C PHE A 57 -17.66 -20.36 17.50
N ASN A 58 -18.44 -20.27 16.42
CA ASN A 58 -19.89 -20.41 16.50
C ASN A 58 -20.33 -21.74 17.13
N SER A 59 -19.62 -22.84 16.86
CA SER A 59 -19.95 -24.17 17.36
C SER A 59 -19.39 -24.47 18.76
N SER A 60 -18.60 -23.55 19.34
CA SER A 60 -18.05 -23.67 20.71
C SER A 60 -18.46 -22.50 21.62
N LYS A 61 -19.57 -21.81 21.31
CA LYS A 61 -20.07 -20.63 22.06
C LYS A 61 -20.29 -20.86 23.56
N ILE A 62 -20.48 -22.10 23.99
CA ILE A 62 -20.60 -22.44 25.41
C ILE A 62 -19.38 -22.01 26.23
N LEU A 63 -18.21 -21.83 25.57
CA LEU A 63 -16.97 -21.38 26.19
C LEU A 63 -16.88 -19.85 26.35
N LEU A 64 -17.79 -19.09 25.77
CA LEU A 64 -17.78 -17.62 25.75
C LEU A 64 -17.72 -17.01 27.17
N ASN A 65 -18.36 -17.69 28.15
CA ASN A 65 -18.38 -17.26 29.54
C ASN A 65 -17.38 -17.99 30.44
N LYS A 66 -16.63 -18.94 29.88
CA LYS A 66 -15.70 -19.80 30.63
C LYS A 66 -14.24 -19.56 30.30
N HIS A 67 -13.94 -18.81 29.25
CA HIS A 67 -12.57 -18.57 28.80
C HIS A 67 -12.41 -17.14 28.28
N ASP A 68 -11.67 -16.32 29.03
CA ASP A 68 -11.53 -14.88 28.77
C ASP A 68 -11.09 -14.51 27.33
N PRO A 69 -10.08 -15.15 26.71
CA PRO A 69 -9.67 -14.82 25.34
C PRO A 69 -10.70 -15.17 24.26
N TYR A 70 -11.70 -15.99 24.55
CA TYR A 70 -12.69 -16.43 23.58
C TYR A 70 -13.48 -15.27 22.99
N LEU A 71 -14.04 -14.40 23.86
CA LEU A 71 -14.87 -13.28 23.42
C LEU A 71 -14.11 -12.35 22.47
N LYS A 72 -12.85 -12.02 22.79
CA LYS A 72 -12.01 -11.17 21.96
C LYS A 72 -11.79 -11.77 20.56
N ARG A 73 -11.41 -13.05 20.46
CA ARG A 73 -11.20 -13.75 19.18
C ARG A 73 -12.48 -13.88 18.36
N TYR A 74 -13.59 -14.21 19.04
CA TYR A 74 -14.89 -14.35 18.39
C TYR A 74 -15.37 -13.02 17.80
N VAL A 75 -15.28 -11.93 18.56
CA VAL A 75 -15.61 -10.56 18.10
C VAL A 75 -14.72 -10.15 16.93
N SER A 76 -13.41 -10.37 17.02
CA SER A 76 -12.48 -10.07 15.93
C SER A 76 -12.85 -10.85 14.66
N SER A 77 -13.13 -12.17 14.79
CA SER A 77 -13.55 -12.99 13.65
C SER A 77 -14.87 -12.53 13.01
N LEU A 78 -15.81 -12.03 13.81
CA LEU A 78 -17.06 -11.44 13.31
C LEU A 78 -16.81 -10.18 12.51
N VAL A 79 -15.99 -9.27 13.05
CA VAL A 79 -15.64 -8.01 12.37
C VAL A 79 -14.89 -8.30 11.07
N LEU A 80 -13.87 -9.17 11.09
CA LEU A 80 -13.09 -9.58 9.91
C LEU A 80 -13.93 -10.29 8.84
N SER A 81 -15.07 -10.88 9.24
CA SER A 81 -16.07 -11.45 8.34
C SER A 81 -17.14 -10.45 7.89
N ASN A 82 -16.93 -9.15 8.12
CA ASN A 82 -17.88 -8.06 7.82
C ASN A 82 -19.25 -8.21 8.53
N LYS A 83 -19.25 -8.82 9.73
CA LYS A 83 -20.45 -9.04 10.58
C LYS A 83 -20.44 -8.11 11.81
N VAL A 84 -20.13 -6.82 11.59
CA VAL A 84 -19.94 -5.83 12.66
C VAL A 84 -21.17 -5.73 13.58
N SER A 85 -22.38 -5.70 13.02
CA SER A 85 -23.62 -5.65 13.84
C SER A 85 -23.77 -6.86 14.76
N GLN A 86 -23.34 -8.05 14.32
CA GLN A 86 -23.34 -9.26 15.15
C GLN A 86 -22.29 -9.19 16.25
N ALA A 87 -21.10 -8.64 15.96
CA ALA A 87 -20.06 -8.40 16.95
C ALA A 87 -20.56 -7.47 18.06
N ILE A 88 -21.22 -6.37 17.69
CA ILE A 88 -21.82 -5.42 18.62
C ILE A 88 -22.90 -6.10 19.49
N TYR A 89 -23.76 -6.91 18.88
CA TYR A 89 -24.78 -7.65 19.63
C TYR A 89 -24.14 -8.58 20.68
N VAL A 90 -23.13 -9.35 20.30
CA VAL A 90 -22.41 -10.26 21.21
C VAL A 90 -21.76 -9.50 22.38
N ILE A 91 -21.18 -8.33 22.12
CA ILE A 91 -20.59 -7.49 23.19
C ILE A 91 -21.67 -7.00 24.14
N LYS A 92 -22.81 -6.51 23.64
CA LYS A 92 -23.92 -6.02 24.48
C LYS A 92 -24.53 -7.09 25.35
N ASP A 93 -24.70 -8.30 24.80
CA ASP A 93 -25.23 -9.47 25.51
C ASP A 93 -24.28 -9.95 26.63
N ASN A 94 -23.01 -9.55 26.58
CA ASN A 94 -21.99 -9.91 27.57
C ASN A 94 -21.41 -8.70 28.32
N LYS A 95 -22.08 -7.53 28.31
CA LYS A 95 -21.57 -6.26 28.81
C LYS A 95 -21.16 -6.30 30.30
N ASP A 96 -21.90 -7.04 31.12
CA ASP A 96 -21.69 -7.10 32.57
C ASP A 96 -20.59 -8.10 32.98
N LYS A 97 -19.93 -8.75 32.03
CA LYS A 97 -18.87 -9.71 32.28
C LYS A 97 -17.50 -9.05 32.27
N LYS A 98 -16.63 -9.48 33.18
CA LYS A 98 -15.27 -8.95 33.34
C LYS A 98 -14.44 -9.01 32.05
N ASN A 99 -14.67 -10.03 31.21
CA ASN A 99 -13.94 -10.27 29.96
C ASN A 99 -14.44 -9.45 28.75
N SER A 100 -15.47 -8.59 28.91
CA SER A 100 -16.01 -7.74 27.84
C SER A 100 -15.32 -6.39 27.73
N ASN A 101 -14.43 -6.04 28.66
CA ASN A 101 -13.75 -4.73 28.68
C ASN A 101 -12.38 -4.81 27.98
N PHE A 102 -12.37 -4.76 26.65
CA PHE A 102 -11.16 -4.65 25.83
C PHE A 102 -11.36 -3.60 24.73
N PHE A 103 -10.25 -3.08 24.17
CA PHE A 103 -10.26 -1.96 23.23
C PHE A 103 -11.28 -2.12 22.10
N ASP A 104 -11.24 -3.25 21.37
CA ASP A 104 -12.14 -3.46 20.22
C ASP A 104 -13.62 -3.50 20.63
N ALA A 105 -13.93 -4.02 21.83
CA ALA A 105 -15.29 -4.02 22.33
C ALA A 105 -15.79 -2.59 22.63
N GLN A 106 -14.98 -1.78 23.29
CA GLN A 106 -15.32 -0.39 23.59
C GLN A 106 -15.45 0.42 22.30
N LEU A 107 -14.53 0.25 21.35
CA LEU A 107 -14.60 0.88 20.03
C LEU A 107 -15.92 0.53 19.32
N LEU A 108 -16.30 -0.74 19.28
CA LEU A 108 -17.54 -1.20 18.65
C LEU A 108 -18.79 -0.59 19.31
N LEU A 109 -18.82 -0.46 20.64
CA LEU A 109 -19.94 0.18 21.34
C LEU A 109 -20.04 1.68 20.99
N ILE A 110 -18.91 2.38 20.96
CA ILE A 110 -18.84 3.80 20.57
C ILE A 110 -19.37 3.98 19.14
N LEU A 111 -18.93 3.14 18.20
CA LEU A 111 -19.36 3.21 16.81
C LEU A 111 -20.84 2.84 16.64
N ASP A 112 -21.39 1.96 17.46
CA ASP A 112 -22.83 1.67 17.46
C ASP A 112 -23.67 2.88 17.92
N TYR A 113 -23.24 3.57 18.98
CA TYR A 113 -23.91 4.79 19.42
C TYR A 113 -23.79 5.90 18.37
N LEU A 114 -22.62 6.08 17.77
CA LEU A 114 -22.40 7.03 16.68
C LEU A 114 -23.33 6.71 15.49
N LYS A 115 -23.38 5.44 15.05
CA LYS A 115 -24.26 4.98 13.96
C LYS A 115 -25.73 5.27 14.20
N LYS A 116 -26.15 5.26 15.47
CA LYS A 116 -27.52 5.57 15.92
C LYS A 116 -27.73 7.05 16.21
N ASN A 117 -26.76 7.88 15.88
CA ASN A 117 -26.79 9.33 16.16
C ASN A 117 -26.96 9.67 17.67
N ASN A 118 -26.49 8.81 18.56
CA ASN A 118 -26.51 9.02 20.00
C ASN A 118 -25.14 9.50 20.50
N MET A 119 -24.84 10.77 20.26
CA MET A 119 -23.52 11.38 20.57
C MET A 119 -23.26 11.43 22.07
N GLU A 120 -24.31 11.61 22.90
CA GLU A 120 -24.21 11.62 24.36
C GLU A 120 -23.62 10.30 24.87
N LYS A 121 -24.29 9.18 24.55
CA LYS A 121 -23.81 7.88 24.98
C LYS A 121 -22.47 7.48 24.36
N ALA A 122 -22.17 7.92 23.13
CA ALA A 122 -20.86 7.70 22.52
C ALA A 122 -19.77 8.42 23.30
N TYR A 123 -20.01 9.68 23.69
CA TYR A 123 -19.07 10.49 24.46
C TYR A 123 -18.88 9.95 25.88
N ASP A 124 -19.96 9.61 26.59
CA ASP A 124 -19.90 9.03 27.94
C ASP A 124 -19.12 7.72 27.96
N ASN A 125 -19.29 6.85 26.94
CA ASN A 125 -18.50 5.63 26.85
C ASN A 125 -17.01 5.93 26.66
N LEU A 126 -16.64 6.93 25.87
CA LEU A 126 -15.24 7.34 25.72
C LEU A 126 -14.63 7.85 27.04
N LEU A 127 -15.36 8.64 27.81
CA LEU A 127 -14.90 9.15 29.10
C LEU A 127 -14.73 8.05 30.15
N ASN A 128 -15.53 7.00 30.07
CA ASN A 128 -15.52 5.88 31.00
C ASN A 128 -14.50 4.78 30.64
N ILE A 129 -13.78 4.92 29.52
CA ILE A 129 -12.69 4.00 29.19
C ILE A 129 -11.54 4.23 30.20
N LYS A 130 -11.45 3.35 31.21
CA LYS A 130 -10.32 3.29 32.13
C LYS A 130 -9.14 2.67 31.39
N ASN A 131 -8.03 3.39 31.40
CA ASN A 131 -6.70 3.07 30.90
C ASN A 131 -6.54 1.66 30.33
N PHE A 132 -6.63 1.52 28.99
CA PHE A 132 -5.84 0.50 28.32
C PHE A 132 -4.39 0.98 28.49
N ASN A 133 -3.52 0.16 29.07
CA ASN A 133 -2.14 0.50 29.40
C ASN A 133 -1.56 1.52 28.45
N ASP A 134 -0.91 2.58 28.98
CA ASP A 134 -0.24 3.65 28.21
C ASP A 134 0.81 3.14 27.20
N GLU A 135 1.06 1.83 27.20
CA GLU A 135 1.99 1.12 26.31
C GLU A 135 1.53 1.10 24.83
N ASP A 136 0.21 1.16 24.54
CA ASP A 136 -0.30 1.23 23.18
C ASP A 136 -0.67 2.66 22.78
N ARG A 137 0.37 3.45 22.43
CA ARG A 137 0.24 4.85 21.97
C ARG A 137 -0.72 4.99 20.79
N PHE A 138 -0.85 3.95 19.97
CA PHE A 138 -1.68 3.99 18.78
C PHE A 138 -3.17 3.88 19.11
N ASN A 139 -3.55 2.97 20.00
CA ASN A 139 -4.92 2.88 20.50
C ASN A 139 -5.34 4.16 21.24
N SER A 140 -4.43 4.77 22.02
CA SER A 140 -4.66 6.07 22.66
C SER A 140 -4.94 7.17 21.62
N ALA A 141 -4.15 7.23 20.53
CA ALA A 141 -4.37 8.20 19.46
C ALA A 141 -5.74 8.03 18.78
N ILE A 142 -6.19 6.78 18.57
CA ILE A 142 -7.52 6.50 17.99
C ILE A 142 -8.62 7.03 18.91
N LEU A 143 -8.56 6.71 20.20
CA LEU A 143 -9.60 7.11 21.16
C LEU A 143 -9.66 8.63 21.37
N GLU A 144 -8.52 9.29 21.46
CA GLU A 144 -8.47 10.75 21.62
C GLU A 144 -9.03 11.47 20.36
N ASN A 145 -8.68 11.01 19.15
CA ASN A 145 -9.27 11.58 17.94
C ASN A 145 -10.79 11.33 17.85
N LEU A 146 -11.26 10.13 18.21
CA LEU A 146 -12.69 9.84 18.27
C LEU A 146 -13.40 10.73 19.30
N LYS A 147 -12.78 10.98 20.45
CA LYS A 147 -13.30 11.89 21.47
C LYS A 147 -13.44 13.32 20.94
N GLU A 148 -12.43 13.81 20.19
CA GLU A 148 -12.50 15.12 19.56
C GLU A 148 -13.66 15.20 18.56
N TYR A 149 -13.81 14.22 17.66
CA TYR A 149 -14.91 14.17 16.71
C TYR A 149 -16.27 14.14 17.39
N ILE A 150 -16.48 13.24 18.35
CA ILE A 150 -17.78 13.09 19.02
C ILE A 150 -18.11 14.33 19.86
N TYR A 151 -17.10 14.97 20.48
CA TYR A 151 -17.28 16.25 21.16
C TYR A 151 -17.78 17.33 20.19
N VAL A 152 -17.15 17.45 19.01
CA VAL A 152 -17.56 18.42 17.98
C VAL A 152 -18.99 18.14 17.49
N PHE A 153 -19.34 16.87 17.27
CA PHE A 153 -20.70 16.50 16.84
C PHE A 153 -21.77 16.77 17.90
N LYS A 154 -21.39 16.64 19.18
CA LYS A 154 -22.28 16.91 20.33
C LYS A 154 -22.42 18.40 20.61
N GLU A 155 -21.29 19.11 20.73
CA GLU A 155 -21.23 20.46 21.26
C GLU A 155 -21.20 21.56 20.17
N SER A 156 -21.09 21.18 18.90
CA SER A 156 -20.93 22.10 17.75
C SER A 156 -19.78 23.11 17.92
N LYS A 157 -18.72 22.71 18.59
CA LYS A 157 -17.49 23.51 18.79
C LYS A 157 -16.26 22.63 18.91
N ILE A 158 -15.08 23.17 18.53
CA ILE A 158 -13.80 22.46 18.60
C ILE A 158 -13.35 22.34 20.06
N LEU A 159 -12.87 21.14 20.45
CA LEU A 159 -12.33 20.87 21.77
C LEU A 159 -11.04 21.68 22.00
N LYS A 160 -10.98 22.41 23.12
CA LYS A 160 -9.77 23.11 23.57
C LYS A 160 -8.81 22.13 24.30
N ASN A 161 -7.51 22.44 24.28
CA ASN A 161 -6.48 21.66 25.00
C ASN A 161 -6.43 20.17 24.64
N LYS A 162 -6.48 19.88 23.33
CA LYS A 162 -6.38 18.52 22.78
C LYS A 162 -4.94 18.03 22.64
N LYS A 163 -4.73 16.74 22.78
CA LYS A 163 -3.45 16.09 22.46
C LYS A 163 -3.20 16.16 20.95
N LYS A 164 -1.95 16.35 20.53
CA LYS A 164 -1.58 16.38 19.12
C LYS A 164 -0.88 15.09 18.71
N PHE A 165 -1.29 14.53 17.56
CA PHE A 165 -0.76 13.30 16.97
C PHE A 165 -0.27 13.57 15.54
N GLY A 166 0.59 14.58 15.38
CA GLY A 166 1.14 14.94 14.06
C GLY A 166 0.07 15.23 13.02
N LYS A 167 0.25 14.70 11.82
CA LYS A 167 -0.68 14.93 10.69
C LYS A 167 -2.08 14.36 10.92
N LEU A 168 -2.23 13.34 11.74
CA LEU A 168 -3.54 12.80 12.11
C LEU A 168 -4.43 13.88 12.74
N SER A 169 -3.87 14.71 13.63
CA SER A 169 -4.62 15.82 14.24
C SER A 169 -4.97 16.92 13.24
N VAL A 170 -4.11 17.18 12.24
CA VAL A 170 -4.40 18.17 11.17
C VAL A 170 -5.58 17.69 10.32
N ILE A 171 -5.56 16.42 9.92
CA ILE A 171 -6.65 15.79 9.16
C ILE A 171 -7.95 15.84 9.97
N SER A 172 -7.89 15.44 11.24
CA SER A 172 -9.06 15.45 12.13
C SER A 172 -9.64 16.85 12.27
N GLU A 173 -8.81 17.87 12.47
CA GLU A 173 -9.27 19.25 12.58
C GLU A 173 -9.89 19.77 11.28
N THR A 174 -9.33 19.39 10.12
CA THR A 174 -9.89 19.75 8.82
C THR A 174 -11.33 19.26 8.67
N PHE A 175 -11.60 18.00 9.02
CA PHE A 175 -12.97 17.46 8.97
C PHE A 175 -13.89 18.01 10.07
N GLN A 176 -13.37 18.32 11.26
CA GLN A 176 -14.14 18.99 12.31
C GLN A 176 -14.63 20.37 11.84
N ARG A 177 -13.77 21.17 11.20
CA ARG A 177 -14.13 22.47 10.61
C ARG A 177 -15.13 22.33 9.46
N CYS A 178 -14.95 21.31 8.62
CA CYS A 178 -15.89 20.99 7.55
C CYS A 178 -17.29 20.68 8.11
N TYR A 179 -17.39 19.88 9.17
CA TYR A 179 -18.66 19.61 9.86
C TYR A 179 -19.32 20.88 10.41
N LEU A 180 -18.53 21.74 11.05
CA LEU A 180 -18.99 23.00 11.64
C LEU A 180 -19.32 24.09 10.59
N LYS A 181 -19.05 23.83 9.30
CA LYS A 181 -19.16 24.85 8.22
C LYS A 181 -18.29 26.09 8.51
N ASP A 182 -17.14 25.90 9.12
CA ASP A 182 -16.20 26.96 9.45
C ASP A 182 -15.70 27.65 8.16
N LYS A 183 -15.60 28.98 8.18
CA LYS A 183 -15.15 29.78 7.02
C LYS A 183 -13.71 29.45 6.60
N SER A 184 -12.89 28.91 7.50
CA SER A 184 -11.51 28.51 7.22
C SER A 184 -11.37 27.09 6.64
N THR A 185 -12.46 26.35 6.44
CA THR A 185 -12.44 24.96 5.95
C THR A 185 -11.59 24.79 4.70
N ASP A 186 -11.78 25.65 3.69
CA ASP A 186 -11.03 25.60 2.43
C ASP A 186 -9.52 25.77 2.67
N VAL A 187 -9.13 26.67 3.58
CA VAL A 187 -7.72 26.91 3.92
C VAL A 187 -7.10 25.69 4.58
N TYR A 188 -7.83 25.03 5.48
CA TYR A 188 -7.35 23.79 6.13
C TYR A 188 -7.18 22.65 5.13
N PHE A 189 -8.12 22.47 4.20
CA PHE A 189 -7.96 21.51 3.11
C PHE A 189 -6.76 21.87 2.21
N ALA A 190 -6.63 23.14 1.81
CA ALA A 190 -5.53 23.58 0.95
C ALA A 190 -4.16 23.35 1.62
N ASN A 191 -4.02 23.70 2.91
CA ASN A 191 -2.79 23.48 3.67
C ASN A 191 -2.44 21.99 3.78
N LEU A 192 -3.45 21.13 3.95
CA LEU A 192 -3.25 19.68 4.01
C LEU A 192 -2.84 19.12 2.64
N ILE A 193 -3.50 19.52 1.56
CA ILE A 193 -3.26 19.00 0.21
C ILE A 193 -1.89 19.46 -0.33
N ASN A 194 -1.46 20.68 -0.02
CA ASN A 194 -0.18 21.24 -0.47
C ASN A 194 1.00 20.89 0.45
N ASP A 195 0.82 20.01 1.42
CA ASP A 195 1.90 19.55 2.29
C ASP A 195 2.94 18.75 1.49
N VAL A 196 4.21 19.09 1.66
CA VAL A 196 5.31 18.47 0.89
C VAL A 196 5.88 17.21 1.52
N GLU A 197 5.49 16.89 2.77
CA GLU A 197 6.03 15.73 3.51
C GLU A 197 5.41 14.40 3.06
N ALA A 198 4.18 14.42 2.53
CA ALA A 198 3.50 13.23 2.03
C ALA A 198 2.41 13.57 1.01
N ASP A 199 1.97 12.56 0.24
CA ASP A 199 0.86 12.71 -0.70
C ASP A 199 -0.50 12.72 0.02
N TYR A 200 -1.07 13.89 0.15
CA TYR A 200 -2.42 14.13 0.67
C TYR A 200 -3.45 14.44 -0.43
N SER A 201 -3.14 14.15 -1.69
CA SER A 201 -4.02 14.43 -2.86
C SER A 201 -5.43 13.82 -2.73
N ARG A 202 -5.56 12.71 -1.97
CA ARG A 202 -6.85 12.10 -1.62
C ARG A 202 -7.85 13.12 -1.05
N TYR A 203 -7.38 14.09 -0.27
CA TYR A 203 -8.24 15.07 0.41
C TYR A 203 -8.85 16.10 -0.54
N ASN A 204 -8.35 16.22 -1.79
CA ASN A 204 -9.06 16.94 -2.85
C ASN A 204 -10.47 16.38 -3.08
N PHE A 205 -10.67 15.06 -3.01
CA PHE A 205 -12.00 14.46 -3.17
C PHE A 205 -12.99 14.97 -2.12
N PHE A 206 -12.58 15.10 -0.88
CA PHE A 206 -13.42 15.58 0.21
C PHE A 206 -13.64 17.09 0.14
N LEU A 207 -12.64 17.85 -0.30
CA LEU A 207 -12.82 19.27 -0.62
C LEU A 207 -13.83 19.46 -1.75
N LEU A 208 -13.73 18.67 -2.83
CA LEU A 208 -14.72 18.72 -3.92
C LEU A 208 -16.13 18.40 -3.43
N SER A 209 -16.29 17.39 -2.58
CA SER A 209 -17.58 17.06 -1.97
C SER A 209 -18.13 18.23 -1.13
N HIS A 210 -17.28 18.87 -0.32
CA HIS A 210 -17.63 20.06 0.47
C HIS A 210 -18.08 21.23 -0.42
N LEU A 211 -17.35 21.51 -1.50
CA LEU A 211 -17.69 22.59 -2.43
C LEU A 211 -19.04 22.33 -3.12
N ILE A 212 -19.27 21.13 -3.62
CA ILE A 212 -20.54 20.73 -4.26
C ILE A 212 -21.70 20.82 -3.25
N GLU A 213 -21.50 20.33 -2.02
CA GLU A 213 -22.51 20.38 -0.95
C GLU A 213 -22.93 21.82 -0.57
N ASN A 214 -22.04 22.78 -0.82
CA ASN A 214 -22.30 24.22 -0.59
C ASN A 214 -22.62 25.00 -1.87
N ASN A 215 -23.02 24.32 -2.96
CA ASN A 215 -23.38 24.90 -4.27
C ASN A 215 -22.23 25.68 -4.95
N ARG A 216 -20.97 25.39 -4.61
CA ARG A 216 -19.76 26.03 -5.18
C ARG A 216 -19.18 25.22 -6.34
N ILE A 217 -20.03 24.89 -7.32
CA ILE A 217 -19.69 24.05 -8.47
C ILE A 217 -18.56 24.69 -9.31
N SER A 218 -18.60 26.03 -9.48
CA SER A 218 -17.56 26.75 -10.22
C SER A 218 -16.17 26.58 -9.60
N ASP A 219 -16.07 26.62 -8.27
CA ASP A 219 -14.79 26.43 -7.57
C ASP A 219 -14.30 24.99 -7.67
N ALA A 220 -15.21 24.02 -7.57
CA ALA A 220 -14.89 22.61 -7.79
C ALA A 220 -14.35 22.37 -9.20
N LYS A 221 -14.95 22.96 -10.24
CA LYS A 221 -14.47 22.87 -11.63
C LYS A 221 -13.08 23.48 -11.81
N LYS A 222 -12.75 24.58 -11.14
CA LYS A 222 -11.40 25.19 -11.17
C LYS A 222 -10.34 24.27 -10.56
N ILE A 223 -10.66 23.54 -9.48
CA ILE A 223 -9.76 22.56 -8.89
C ILE A 223 -9.57 21.39 -9.84
N VAL A 224 -10.66 20.84 -10.35
CA VAL A 224 -10.67 19.68 -11.24
C VAL A 224 -9.89 19.91 -12.53
N SER A 225 -9.90 21.14 -13.09
CA SER A 225 -9.15 21.46 -14.31
C SER A 225 -7.64 21.36 -14.16
N LYS A 226 -7.11 21.46 -12.92
CA LYS A 226 -5.67 21.34 -12.61
C LYS A 226 -5.23 19.91 -12.28
N ILE A 227 -6.16 18.99 -12.11
CA ILE A 227 -5.87 17.61 -11.74
C ILE A 227 -5.66 16.81 -13.02
N ASP A 228 -4.50 16.16 -13.17
CA ASP A 228 -4.32 15.17 -14.23
C ASP A 228 -4.83 13.79 -13.80
N TYR A 229 -5.26 12.99 -14.78
CA TYR A 229 -5.76 11.64 -14.51
C TYR A 229 -4.65 10.64 -14.23
N VAL A 230 -3.47 10.80 -14.82
CA VAL A 230 -2.39 9.81 -14.78
C VAL A 230 -1.82 9.70 -13.37
N ASN A 231 -1.44 10.83 -12.76
CA ASN A 231 -0.82 10.87 -11.43
C ASN A 231 -1.84 10.84 -10.28
N SER A 232 -3.13 11.06 -10.56
CA SER A 232 -4.16 11.13 -9.53
C SER A 232 -4.50 9.76 -8.94
N THR A 233 -4.88 9.75 -7.66
CA THR A 233 -5.45 8.56 -7.00
C THR A 233 -6.75 8.12 -7.69
N LEU A 234 -7.11 6.83 -7.58
CA LEU A 234 -8.37 6.32 -8.14
C LEU A 234 -9.59 7.11 -7.68
N LEU A 235 -9.62 7.45 -6.39
CA LEU A 235 -10.74 8.18 -5.79
C LEU A 235 -10.87 9.57 -6.39
N LEU A 236 -9.76 10.28 -6.53
CA LEU A 236 -9.75 11.63 -7.09
C LEU A 236 -10.10 11.62 -8.58
N SER A 237 -9.55 10.65 -9.34
CA SER A 237 -9.89 10.47 -10.76
C SER A 237 -11.39 10.20 -10.95
N GLN A 238 -11.99 9.38 -10.08
CA GLN A 238 -13.43 9.11 -10.12
C GLN A 238 -14.25 10.37 -9.79
N GLY A 239 -13.86 11.12 -8.77
CA GLY A 239 -14.52 12.37 -8.40
C GLY A 239 -14.42 13.43 -9.50
N LYS A 240 -13.25 13.61 -10.10
CA LYS A 240 -13.03 14.46 -11.27
C LYS A 240 -13.98 14.09 -12.42
N SER A 241 -14.01 12.79 -12.76
CA SER A 241 -14.88 12.30 -13.83
C SER A 241 -16.37 12.56 -13.59
N TRP A 242 -16.83 12.48 -12.34
CA TRP A 242 -18.22 12.83 -12.03
C TRP A 242 -18.52 14.30 -12.29
N ILE A 243 -17.63 15.21 -11.89
CA ILE A 243 -17.82 16.66 -12.12
C ILE A 243 -17.78 16.99 -13.61
N GLU A 244 -16.84 16.42 -14.38
CA GLU A 244 -16.70 16.66 -15.82
C GLU A 244 -17.89 16.12 -16.63
N ASN A 245 -18.55 15.07 -16.16
CA ASN A 245 -19.72 14.47 -16.81
C ASN A 245 -21.06 14.96 -16.25
N GLY A 246 -21.09 16.01 -15.39
CA GLY A 246 -22.33 16.56 -14.82
C GLY A 246 -23.02 15.64 -13.81
N ASN A 247 -22.26 14.79 -13.13
CA ASN A 247 -22.73 13.86 -12.10
C ASN A 247 -22.16 14.21 -10.71
N GLU A 248 -21.88 15.48 -10.46
CA GLU A 248 -21.25 15.98 -9.24
C GLU A 248 -22.03 15.65 -7.96
N ASP A 249 -23.35 15.45 -8.05
CA ASP A 249 -24.20 15.01 -6.96
C ASP A 249 -23.78 13.65 -6.34
N LYS A 250 -23.09 12.81 -7.11
CA LYS A 250 -22.54 11.55 -6.61
C LYS A 250 -21.51 11.75 -5.50
N LEU A 251 -20.74 12.85 -5.52
CA LEU A 251 -19.79 13.17 -4.46
C LEU A 251 -20.48 13.25 -3.10
N VAL A 252 -21.54 14.06 -3.01
CA VAL A 252 -22.29 14.28 -1.76
C VAL A 252 -23.10 13.05 -1.35
N LYS A 253 -23.54 12.23 -2.31
CA LYS A 253 -24.23 10.96 -2.02
C LYS A 253 -23.34 9.95 -1.32
N VAL A 254 -22.05 9.93 -1.60
CA VAL A 254 -21.10 8.96 -1.01
C VAL A 254 -20.37 9.49 0.20
N PHE A 255 -20.17 10.81 0.30
CA PHE A 255 -19.54 11.46 1.45
C PHE A 255 -20.09 12.87 1.66
N SER A 256 -20.45 13.19 2.91
CA SER A 256 -20.87 14.51 3.33
C SER A 256 -20.21 14.89 4.65
N CYS A 257 -19.64 16.10 4.71
CA CYS A 257 -19.15 16.67 5.97
C CYS A 257 -20.26 16.89 7.02
N LYS A 258 -21.52 16.92 6.62
CA LYS A 258 -22.67 17.05 7.55
C LYS A 258 -23.02 15.74 8.25
N ASN A 259 -22.44 14.61 7.79
CA ASN A 259 -22.73 13.30 8.33
C ASN A 259 -21.56 12.79 9.21
N PRO A 260 -21.74 12.74 10.55
CA PRO A 260 -20.73 12.20 11.47
C PRO A 260 -20.21 10.81 11.09
N ASN A 261 -21.08 9.93 10.58
CA ASN A 261 -20.70 8.59 10.18
C ASN A 261 -19.71 8.60 9.00
N ASP A 262 -19.90 9.50 8.03
CA ASP A 262 -19.03 9.59 6.86
C ASP A 262 -17.63 10.09 7.27
N ILE A 263 -17.55 11.08 8.17
CA ILE A 263 -16.30 11.62 8.70
C ILE A 263 -15.52 10.54 9.48
N VAL A 264 -16.19 9.87 10.43
CA VAL A 264 -15.53 8.84 11.23
C VAL A 264 -15.19 7.61 10.39
N SER A 265 -15.97 7.31 9.35
CA SER A 265 -15.63 6.28 8.37
C SER A 265 -14.29 6.57 7.67
N GLU A 266 -14.06 7.82 7.26
CA GLU A 266 -12.77 8.20 6.64
C GLU A 266 -11.63 8.16 7.67
N PHE A 267 -11.86 8.59 8.90
CA PHE A 267 -10.88 8.45 9.97
C PHE A 267 -10.47 6.98 10.18
N LEU A 268 -11.42 6.05 10.22
CA LEU A 268 -11.14 4.61 10.35
C LEU A 268 -10.42 4.04 9.12
N PHE A 269 -10.71 4.56 7.92
CA PHE A 269 -9.94 4.23 6.71
C PHE A 269 -8.49 4.68 6.83
N LEU A 270 -8.23 5.89 7.34
CA LEU A 270 -6.87 6.38 7.55
C LEU A 270 -6.09 5.48 8.52
N ILE A 271 -6.71 5.07 9.63
CA ILE A 271 -6.13 4.10 10.57
C ILE A 271 -5.83 2.77 9.88
N SER A 272 -6.75 2.30 9.07
CA SER A 272 -6.57 1.09 8.28
C SER A 272 -5.39 1.18 7.32
N ASN A 273 -5.23 2.31 6.63
CA ASN A 273 -4.12 2.54 5.70
C ASN A 273 -2.76 2.53 6.42
N LEU A 274 -2.68 3.09 7.63
CA LEU A 274 -1.47 3.03 8.47
C LEU A 274 -1.10 1.59 8.85
N TYR A 275 -2.08 0.74 9.17
CA TYR A 275 -1.81 -0.68 9.41
C TYR A 275 -1.40 -1.43 8.14
N SER A 276 -2.02 -1.11 6.99
CA SER A 276 -1.68 -1.72 5.71
C SER A 276 -0.25 -1.39 5.28
N SER A 277 0.22 -0.16 5.50
CA SER A 277 1.59 0.27 5.18
C SER A 277 2.67 -0.41 6.05
N GLN A 278 2.27 -1.08 7.13
CA GLN A 278 3.12 -1.88 8.03
C GLN A 278 2.90 -3.39 7.83
N ASP A 279 2.32 -3.80 6.71
CA ASP A 279 1.97 -5.19 6.37
C ASP A 279 1.04 -5.89 7.38
N ASN A 280 0.43 -5.13 8.29
CA ASN A 280 -0.57 -5.65 9.23
C ASN A 280 -1.96 -5.65 8.58
N TYR A 281 -2.13 -6.49 7.56
CA TYR A 281 -3.34 -6.56 6.74
C TYR A 281 -4.58 -7.00 7.51
N GLU A 282 -4.41 -7.83 8.54
CA GLU A 282 -5.53 -8.27 9.37
C GLU A 282 -6.12 -7.10 10.16
N ARG A 283 -5.27 -6.34 10.85
CA ARG A 283 -5.70 -5.16 11.61
C ARG A 283 -6.24 -4.07 10.69
N SER A 284 -5.62 -3.88 9.52
CA SER A 284 -6.14 -3.02 8.46
C SER A 284 -7.56 -3.41 8.04
N ASN A 285 -7.81 -4.68 7.71
CA ASN A 285 -9.13 -5.17 7.33
C ASN A 285 -10.17 -5.05 8.45
N PHE A 286 -9.75 -5.17 9.71
CA PHE A 286 -10.61 -4.92 10.85
C PHE A 286 -11.18 -3.48 10.82
N PHE A 287 -10.31 -2.48 10.70
CA PHE A 287 -10.73 -1.07 10.63
C PHE A 287 -11.48 -0.72 9.33
N LEU A 288 -11.13 -1.34 8.20
CA LEU A 288 -11.89 -1.19 6.95
C LEU A 288 -13.33 -1.67 7.07
N ASN A 289 -13.57 -2.78 7.76
CA ASN A 289 -14.92 -3.28 8.00
C ASN A 289 -15.70 -2.36 8.94
N LEU A 290 -15.04 -1.71 9.91
CA LEU A 290 -15.67 -0.69 10.74
C LEU A 290 -15.99 0.58 9.93
N SER A 291 -15.08 1.02 9.05
CA SER A 291 -15.30 2.12 8.11
C SER A 291 -16.53 1.84 7.23
N ASN A 292 -16.59 0.66 6.62
CA ASN A 292 -17.73 0.24 5.80
C ASN A 292 -19.04 0.10 6.59
N PHE A 293 -18.98 -0.29 7.86
CA PHE A 293 -20.14 -0.34 8.74
C PHE A 293 -20.74 1.06 8.95
N LEU A 294 -19.91 2.09 9.13
CA LEU A 294 -20.39 3.47 9.30
C LEU A 294 -20.90 4.05 7.98
N ASN A 295 -20.13 3.93 6.90
CA ASN A 295 -20.50 4.45 5.58
C ASN A 295 -20.47 3.35 4.50
N PRO A 296 -21.51 2.51 4.38
CA PRO A 296 -21.57 1.45 3.38
C PRO A 296 -21.73 1.96 1.94
N LYS A 297 -22.03 3.26 1.74
CA LYS A 297 -22.12 3.89 0.41
C LYS A 297 -20.74 4.16 -0.18
N PHE A 298 -19.71 4.32 0.66
CA PHE A 298 -18.35 4.65 0.25
C PHE A 298 -17.58 3.36 -0.11
N VAL A 299 -18.06 2.68 -1.17
CA VAL A 299 -17.51 1.37 -1.61
C VAL A 299 -16.05 1.44 -2.06
N TYR A 300 -15.53 2.64 -2.33
CA TYR A 300 -14.19 2.86 -2.88
C TYR A 300 -13.06 2.43 -1.94
N ASN A 301 -13.31 2.43 -0.63
CA ASN A 301 -12.37 1.92 0.37
C ASN A 301 -12.14 0.39 0.25
N LEU A 302 -13.03 -0.34 -0.44
CA LEU A 302 -12.85 -1.76 -0.73
C LEU A 302 -11.64 -2.04 -1.65
N SER A 303 -11.10 -1.03 -2.34
CA SER A 303 -9.83 -1.19 -3.06
C SER A 303 -8.69 -1.56 -2.11
N LEU A 304 -8.60 -0.95 -0.93
CA LEU A 304 -7.59 -1.31 0.07
C LEU A 304 -7.82 -2.73 0.65
N VAL A 305 -9.08 -3.14 0.83
CA VAL A 305 -9.41 -4.54 1.20
C VAL A 305 -8.87 -5.51 0.13
N ALA A 306 -9.07 -5.17 -1.14
CA ALA A 306 -8.60 -6.00 -2.26
C ALA A 306 -7.06 -6.05 -2.33
N GLU A 307 -6.37 -4.93 -2.06
CA GLU A 307 -4.90 -4.91 -1.97
C GLU A 307 -4.40 -5.80 -0.82
N ASN A 308 -4.93 -5.62 0.40
CA ASN A 308 -4.56 -6.44 1.56
C ASN A 308 -4.75 -7.94 1.30
N GLN A 309 -5.89 -8.31 0.69
CA GLN A 309 -6.19 -9.69 0.31
C GLN A 309 -5.23 -10.20 -0.77
N TYR A 310 -4.83 -9.35 -1.72
CA TYR A 310 -3.89 -9.70 -2.79
C TYR A 310 -2.50 -9.99 -2.23
N PHE A 311 -1.97 -9.13 -1.38
CA PHE A 311 -0.67 -9.33 -0.72
C PHE A 311 -0.66 -10.55 0.21
N ASN A 312 -1.79 -10.87 0.83
CA ASN A 312 -1.96 -12.12 1.59
C ASN A 312 -2.15 -13.38 0.71
N GLY A 313 -2.13 -13.27 -0.64
CA GLY A 313 -2.35 -14.40 -1.54
C GLY A 313 -3.80 -14.91 -1.61
N GLU A 314 -4.76 -14.20 -1.02
CA GLU A 314 -6.16 -14.59 -0.91
C GLU A 314 -6.96 -14.29 -2.19
N TYR A 315 -6.46 -14.70 -3.36
CA TYR A 315 -6.99 -14.31 -4.69
C TYR A 315 -8.48 -14.58 -4.91
N LYS A 316 -9.03 -15.64 -4.30
CA LYS A 316 -10.49 -15.92 -4.36
C LYS A 316 -11.29 -14.81 -3.66
N LYS A 317 -10.81 -14.30 -2.52
CA LYS A 317 -11.44 -13.19 -1.80
C LYS A 317 -11.30 -11.88 -2.58
N VAL A 318 -10.13 -11.61 -3.15
CA VAL A 318 -9.93 -10.44 -4.05
C VAL A 318 -10.98 -10.40 -5.14
N LYS A 319 -11.14 -11.51 -5.90
CA LYS A 319 -12.14 -11.61 -6.98
C LYS A 319 -13.58 -11.35 -6.49
N LYS A 320 -13.91 -11.72 -5.25
CA LYS A 320 -15.21 -11.40 -4.65
C LYS A 320 -15.35 -9.92 -4.30
N THR A 321 -14.31 -9.33 -3.69
CA THR A 321 -14.32 -7.93 -3.26
C THR A 321 -14.42 -6.97 -4.44
N ILE A 322 -13.62 -7.17 -5.49
CA ILE A 322 -13.59 -6.28 -6.66
C ILE A 322 -14.85 -6.35 -7.54
N LYS A 323 -15.72 -7.35 -7.37
CA LYS A 323 -17.03 -7.41 -8.04
C LYS A 323 -17.97 -6.28 -7.64
N SER A 324 -17.73 -5.61 -6.49
CA SER A 324 -18.46 -4.43 -6.08
C SER A 324 -18.23 -3.21 -7.00
N PHE A 325 -17.11 -3.16 -7.72
CA PHE A 325 -16.79 -2.09 -8.65
C PHE A 325 -17.50 -2.30 -10.00
N LYS A 326 -18.48 -1.46 -10.26
CA LYS A 326 -19.37 -1.56 -11.43
C LYS A 326 -18.91 -0.67 -12.59
N LYS A 327 -19.44 -0.91 -13.79
CA LYS A 327 -19.07 -0.17 -15.02
C LYS A 327 -19.31 1.34 -14.92
N GLU A 328 -20.32 1.75 -14.15
CA GLU A 328 -20.67 3.16 -13.94
C GLU A 328 -19.57 3.95 -13.22
N ASP A 329 -18.74 3.27 -12.44
CA ASP A 329 -17.58 3.82 -11.76
C ASP A 329 -16.30 3.48 -12.54
N ASN A 330 -16.15 4.09 -13.66
CA ASN A 330 -15.17 3.85 -14.72
C ASN A 330 -13.76 3.53 -14.22
N PHE A 331 -13.20 4.34 -13.29
CA PHE A 331 -11.85 4.16 -12.76
C PHE A 331 -11.73 2.93 -11.85
N TYR A 332 -12.75 2.68 -11.01
CA TYR A 332 -12.76 1.50 -10.14
C TYR A 332 -13.11 0.22 -10.92
N TYR A 333 -13.90 0.33 -11.99
CA TYR A 333 -14.10 -0.79 -12.92
C TYR A 333 -12.79 -1.16 -13.63
N TRP A 334 -12.03 -0.17 -14.09
CA TRP A 334 -10.70 -0.39 -14.67
C TRP A 334 -9.71 -0.98 -13.64
N TYR A 335 -9.72 -0.48 -12.41
CA TYR A 335 -8.95 -1.08 -11.31
C TYR A 335 -9.28 -2.56 -11.11
N ARG A 336 -10.56 -2.93 -11.17
CA ARG A 336 -11.01 -4.33 -11.11
C ARG A 336 -10.36 -5.15 -12.22
N ILE A 337 -10.41 -4.70 -13.48
CA ILE A 337 -9.81 -5.38 -14.63
C ILE A 337 -8.30 -5.56 -14.42
N LYS A 338 -7.59 -4.51 -14.03
CA LYS A 338 -6.15 -4.58 -13.71
C LYS A 338 -5.84 -5.61 -12.62
N LYS A 339 -6.63 -5.63 -11.56
CA LYS A 339 -6.43 -6.57 -10.45
C LYS A 339 -6.69 -8.02 -10.86
N GLU A 340 -7.69 -8.27 -11.68
CA GLU A 340 -7.95 -9.59 -12.28
C GLU A 340 -6.77 -10.02 -13.17
N ALA A 341 -6.22 -9.13 -14.00
CA ALA A 341 -5.03 -9.39 -14.81
C ALA A 341 -3.80 -9.73 -13.95
N GLN A 342 -3.56 -8.98 -12.87
CA GLN A 342 -2.47 -9.27 -11.93
C GLN A 342 -2.60 -10.65 -11.28
N ILE A 343 -3.82 -11.05 -10.91
CA ILE A 343 -4.10 -12.39 -10.37
C ILE A 343 -3.80 -13.48 -11.42
N ILE A 344 -4.19 -13.26 -12.67
CA ILE A 344 -3.90 -14.19 -13.78
C ILE A 344 -2.38 -14.33 -13.97
N ALA A 345 -1.63 -13.22 -13.94
CA ALA A 345 -0.17 -13.26 -14.05
C ALA A 345 0.49 -14.08 -12.93
N LYS A 346 -0.03 -13.98 -11.69
CA LYS A 346 0.48 -14.74 -10.53
C LYS A 346 0.06 -16.22 -10.53
N GLN A 347 -1.16 -16.52 -10.97
CA GLN A 347 -1.70 -17.89 -10.93
C GLN A 347 -1.41 -18.72 -12.19
N ARG A 348 -1.10 -18.06 -13.31
CA ARG A 348 -0.85 -18.69 -14.60
C ARG A 348 0.44 -18.16 -15.21
N ASN A 349 0.35 -17.13 -16.07
CA ASN A 349 1.51 -16.53 -16.72
C ASN A 349 1.21 -15.09 -17.22
N LYS A 350 2.29 -14.36 -17.56
CA LYS A 350 2.21 -12.98 -18.07
C LYS A 350 1.46 -12.86 -19.40
N LYS A 351 1.58 -13.87 -20.28
CA LYS A 351 0.92 -13.87 -21.60
C LYS A 351 -0.60 -13.93 -21.49
N GLU A 352 -1.12 -14.83 -20.64
CA GLU A 352 -2.57 -14.91 -20.41
C GLU A 352 -3.12 -13.64 -19.73
N SER A 353 -2.34 -13.04 -18.83
CA SER A 353 -2.67 -11.76 -18.21
C SER A 353 -2.78 -10.64 -19.26
N LEU A 354 -1.82 -10.55 -20.18
CA LEU A 354 -1.85 -9.57 -21.26
C LEU A 354 -3.04 -9.79 -22.18
N ASN A 355 -3.31 -11.03 -22.59
CA ASN A 355 -4.48 -11.35 -23.43
C ASN A 355 -5.79 -10.94 -22.74
N TYR A 356 -5.92 -11.21 -21.45
CA TYR A 356 -7.10 -10.84 -20.68
C TYR A 356 -7.29 -9.32 -20.63
N ILE A 357 -6.27 -8.57 -20.21
CA ILE A 357 -6.41 -7.11 -20.05
C ILE A 357 -6.66 -6.43 -21.41
N THR A 358 -6.03 -6.89 -22.48
CA THR A 358 -6.25 -6.39 -23.85
C THR A 358 -7.69 -6.63 -24.30
N ALA A 359 -8.23 -7.84 -24.06
CA ALA A 359 -9.61 -8.16 -24.41
C ALA A 359 -10.62 -7.30 -23.65
N GLU A 360 -10.39 -7.05 -22.34
CA GLU A 360 -11.27 -6.19 -21.54
C GLU A 360 -11.10 -4.70 -21.91
N PHE A 361 -9.88 -4.25 -22.19
CA PHE A 361 -9.60 -2.89 -22.64
C PHE A 361 -10.37 -2.56 -23.93
N ASN A 362 -10.41 -3.48 -24.89
CA ASN A 362 -11.12 -3.29 -26.17
C ASN A 362 -12.65 -3.17 -26.01
N LYS A 363 -13.21 -3.49 -24.84
CA LYS A 363 -14.64 -3.35 -24.52
C LYS A 363 -14.96 -2.02 -23.82
N ILE A 364 -13.96 -1.14 -23.61
CA ILE A 364 -14.16 0.14 -22.95
C ILE A 364 -14.52 1.19 -23.98
N ASP A 365 -15.73 1.73 -23.88
CA ASP A 365 -16.25 2.73 -24.81
C ASP A 365 -15.63 4.12 -24.61
N LYS A 366 -15.42 4.53 -23.35
CA LYS A 366 -14.86 5.83 -22.99
C LYS A 366 -13.46 5.65 -22.37
N MET A 367 -12.45 5.89 -23.16
CA MET A 367 -11.05 5.88 -22.70
C MET A 367 -10.67 7.25 -22.14
N ASN A 368 -9.84 7.24 -21.11
CA ASN A 368 -9.20 8.42 -20.55
C ASN A 368 -7.69 8.18 -20.43
N ASP A 369 -6.94 9.23 -20.15
CA ASP A 369 -5.47 9.15 -20.14
C ASP A 369 -4.93 8.15 -19.11
N LYS A 370 -5.61 7.96 -17.97
CA LYS A 370 -5.22 6.95 -16.97
C LYS A 370 -5.35 5.53 -17.50
N ILE A 371 -6.43 5.22 -18.21
CA ILE A 371 -6.65 3.90 -18.82
C ILE A 371 -5.62 3.66 -19.93
N LEU A 372 -5.37 4.68 -20.77
CA LEU A 372 -4.36 4.62 -21.82
C LEU A 372 -2.95 4.46 -21.26
N PHE A 373 -2.62 5.16 -20.18
CA PHE A 373 -1.35 5.05 -19.50
C PHE A 373 -1.13 3.67 -18.87
N ASP A 374 -2.13 3.16 -18.18
CA ASP A 374 -2.08 1.84 -17.56
C ASP A 374 -1.88 0.73 -18.60
N ILE A 375 -2.63 0.77 -19.72
CA ILE A 375 -2.48 -0.26 -20.78
C ILE A 375 -1.12 -0.15 -21.48
N ALA A 376 -0.61 1.08 -21.69
CA ALA A 376 0.73 1.28 -22.24
C ALA A 376 1.79 0.65 -21.32
N ASN A 377 1.68 0.85 -20.00
CA ASN A 377 2.58 0.22 -19.04
C ASN A 377 2.46 -1.31 -19.02
N PHE A 378 1.25 -1.86 -19.16
CA PHE A 378 1.07 -3.31 -19.29
C PHE A 378 1.81 -3.88 -20.50
N TYR A 379 1.67 -3.25 -21.67
CA TYR A 379 2.39 -3.63 -22.88
C TYR A 379 3.92 -3.51 -22.69
N LYS A 380 4.38 -2.38 -22.16
CA LYS A 380 5.82 -2.15 -21.86
C LYS A 380 6.39 -3.25 -20.95
N ASN A 381 5.69 -3.56 -19.86
CA ASN A 381 6.13 -4.56 -18.87
C ASN A 381 6.05 -6.01 -19.43
N SER A 382 5.28 -6.21 -20.50
CA SER A 382 5.21 -7.47 -21.24
C SER A 382 6.20 -7.50 -22.41
N LYS A 383 7.06 -6.50 -22.55
CA LYS A 383 8.05 -6.33 -23.64
C LYS A 383 7.40 -6.10 -25.04
N GLU A 384 6.12 -5.74 -25.07
CA GLU A 384 5.38 -5.40 -26.29
C GLU A 384 5.49 -3.88 -26.55
N TYR A 385 6.71 -3.45 -26.86
CA TYR A 385 7.07 -2.03 -26.90
C TYR A 385 6.37 -1.24 -27.99
N VAL A 386 6.08 -1.85 -29.13
CA VAL A 386 5.38 -1.20 -30.26
C VAL A 386 3.98 -0.74 -29.83
N GLU A 387 3.22 -1.62 -29.17
CA GLU A 387 1.90 -1.28 -28.65
C GLU A 387 1.99 -0.24 -27.51
N ALA A 388 2.99 -0.36 -26.61
CA ALA A 388 3.23 0.64 -25.57
C ALA A 388 3.44 2.05 -26.17
N ILE A 389 4.30 2.18 -27.17
CA ILE A 389 4.58 3.43 -27.90
C ILE A 389 3.30 4.04 -28.47
N LYS A 390 2.44 3.22 -29.09
CA LYS A 390 1.16 3.65 -29.66
C LYS A 390 0.27 4.35 -28.62
N TYR A 391 0.14 3.77 -27.42
CA TYR A 391 -0.72 4.34 -26.38
C TYR A 391 -0.07 5.53 -25.66
N TYR A 392 1.24 5.52 -25.40
CA TYR A 392 1.93 6.71 -24.92
C TYR A 392 1.80 7.88 -25.90
N THR A 393 1.93 7.61 -27.20
CA THR A 393 1.78 8.64 -28.24
C THR A 393 0.38 9.25 -28.24
N LYS A 394 -0.67 8.45 -28.05
CA LYS A 394 -2.04 8.98 -27.94
C LYS A 394 -2.15 10.01 -26.81
N ILE A 395 -1.60 9.72 -25.63
CA ILE A 395 -1.65 10.65 -24.48
C ILE A 395 -0.80 11.89 -24.77
N ILE A 396 0.46 11.71 -25.21
CA ILE A 396 1.40 12.83 -25.46
C ILE A 396 0.81 13.83 -26.45
N ASN A 397 0.08 13.38 -27.47
CA ASN A 397 -0.52 14.24 -28.48
C ASN A 397 -1.68 15.09 -27.97
N THR A 398 -2.26 14.77 -26.81
CA THR A 398 -3.33 15.57 -26.17
C THR A 398 -2.80 16.55 -25.14
N LEU A 399 -1.50 16.50 -24.81
CA LEU A 399 -0.91 17.29 -23.73
C LEU A 399 -0.17 18.51 -24.27
N ASP A 400 -0.38 19.63 -23.61
CA ASP A 400 0.42 20.84 -23.79
C ASP A 400 1.85 20.66 -23.28
N ASP A 401 2.77 21.51 -23.73
CA ASP A 401 4.17 21.49 -23.26
C ASP A 401 4.33 21.87 -21.78
N SER A 402 3.37 22.56 -21.21
CA SER A 402 3.31 22.90 -19.79
C SER A 402 2.82 21.77 -18.89
N SER A 403 2.43 20.62 -19.44
CA SER A 403 1.92 19.49 -18.68
C SER A 403 3.03 18.82 -17.88
N GLU A 404 2.85 18.73 -16.56
CA GLU A 404 3.81 18.13 -15.62
C GLU A 404 4.06 16.64 -15.87
N ILE A 405 3.10 15.93 -16.50
CA ILE A 405 3.25 14.50 -16.78
C ILE A 405 3.95 14.22 -18.12
N LYS A 406 4.09 15.21 -18.99
CA LYS A 406 4.66 15.03 -20.32
C LYS A 406 6.10 14.53 -20.31
N PRO A 407 7.00 15.02 -19.41
CA PRO A 407 8.35 14.47 -19.30
C PRO A 407 8.39 12.96 -18.99
N ASP A 408 7.58 12.48 -18.05
CA ASP A 408 7.51 11.05 -17.69
C ASP A 408 6.99 10.18 -18.87
N LEU A 409 5.99 10.67 -19.59
CA LEU A 409 5.47 9.96 -20.77
C LEU A 409 6.50 9.89 -21.90
N LEU A 410 7.25 10.97 -22.14
CA LEU A 410 8.36 11.00 -23.10
C LEU A 410 9.47 10.05 -22.67
N TYR A 411 9.85 10.03 -21.41
CA TYR A 411 10.81 9.07 -20.85
C TYR A 411 10.38 7.61 -21.10
N ARG A 412 9.13 7.26 -20.81
CA ARG A 412 8.61 5.90 -21.00
C ARG A 412 8.53 5.52 -22.48
N ARG A 413 8.12 6.45 -23.35
CA ARG A 413 8.07 6.21 -24.79
C ARG A 413 9.47 6.14 -25.38
N GLY A 414 10.37 7.04 -25.00
CA GLY A 414 11.78 7.04 -25.39
C GLY A 414 12.47 5.73 -25.01
N GLY A 415 12.29 5.25 -23.78
CA GLY A 415 12.78 3.95 -23.37
C GLY A 415 12.18 2.80 -24.18
N SER A 416 10.90 2.89 -24.55
CA SER A 416 10.27 1.88 -25.42
C SER A 416 10.83 1.91 -26.85
N TYR A 417 11.14 3.10 -27.40
CA TYR A 417 11.82 3.23 -28.71
C TYR A 417 13.25 2.65 -28.65
N GLU A 418 13.99 2.89 -27.58
CA GLU A 418 15.33 2.32 -27.39
C GLU A 418 15.27 0.79 -27.43
N ARG A 419 14.34 0.16 -26.73
CA ARG A 419 14.18 -1.30 -26.68
C ARG A 419 13.86 -1.97 -28.05
N ILE A 420 13.35 -1.22 -29.01
CA ILE A 420 13.12 -1.71 -30.39
C ILE A 420 14.16 -1.22 -31.39
N GLY A 421 15.25 -0.60 -30.92
CA GLY A 421 16.36 -0.10 -31.75
C GLY A 421 16.11 1.22 -32.49
N GLU A 422 14.99 1.90 -32.21
CA GLU A 422 14.64 3.20 -32.82
C GLU A 422 15.35 4.36 -32.09
N TYR A 423 16.65 4.31 -32.03
CA TYR A 423 17.49 5.18 -31.20
C TYR A 423 17.32 6.67 -31.46
N THR A 424 17.13 7.08 -32.74
CA THR A 424 16.89 8.49 -33.07
C THR A 424 15.62 9.04 -32.43
N LYS A 425 14.55 8.21 -32.39
CA LYS A 425 13.29 8.59 -31.74
C LYS A 425 13.42 8.55 -30.23
N ALA A 426 14.16 7.58 -29.70
CA ALA A 426 14.47 7.47 -28.27
C ALA A 426 15.21 8.72 -27.78
N ASP A 427 16.31 9.08 -28.42
CA ASP A 427 17.11 10.26 -28.09
C ASP A 427 16.28 11.54 -28.16
N LYS A 428 15.42 11.68 -29.20
CA LYS A 428 14.52 12.84 -29.32
C LYS A 428 13.58 12.97 -28.13
N ASP A 429 12.93 11.90 -27.73
CA ASP A 429 11.99 11.91 -26.61
C ASP A 429 12.69 12.18 -25.28
N LEU A 430 13.81 11.50 -25.02
CA LEU A 430 14.59 11.66 -23.78
C LEU A 430 15.19 13.06 -23.65
N LEU A 431 15.77 13.59 -24.72
CA LEU A 431 16.27 14.97 -24.74
C LEU A 431 15.16 16.00 -24.55
N TYR A 432 13.96 15.74 -25.11
CA TYR A 432 12.83 16.64 -24.92
C TYR A 432 12.29 16.57 -23.48
N SER A 433 12.27 15.39 -22.88
CA SER A 433 11.98 15.22 -21.44
C SER A 433 12.96 16.07 -20.59
N LEU A 434 14.26 16.00 -20.86
CA LEU A 434 15.28 16.79 -20.17
C LEU A 434 15.21 18.29 -20.47
N LYS A 435 14.68 18.70 -21.63
CA LYS A 435 14.43 20.12 -21.92
C LYS A 435 13.35 20.69 -20.99
N ILE A 436 12.33 19.90 -20.66
CA ILE A 436 11.25 20.30 -19.75
C ILE A 436 11.69 20.17 -18.28
N ASN A 437 12.36 19.07 -17.93
CA ASN A 437 12.87 18.80 -16.58
C ASN A 437 14.38 18.49 -16.64
N PRO A 438 15.26 19.51 -16.58
CA PRO A 438 16.70 19.32 -16.77
C PRO A 438 17.40 18.55 -15.64
N ASP A 439 16.78 18.43 -14.48
CA ASP A 439 17.34 17.83 -13.27
C ASP A 439 16.72 16.46 -12.95
N ASP A 440 16.12 15.80 -13.96
CA ASP A 440 15.65 14.43 -13.81
C ASP A 440 16.82 13.44 -13.87
N ALA A 441 17.29 13.03 -12.71
CA ALA A 441 18.42 12.12 -12.57
C ALA A 441 18.20 10.77 -13.29
N TYR A 442 16.97 10.28 -13.33
CA TYR A 442 16.68 9.00 -13.99
C TYR A 442 16.70 9.10 -15.51
N VAL A 443 16.18 10.19 -16.07
CA VAL A 443 16.24 10.43 -17.51
C VAL A 443 17.67 10.69 -17.96
N LEU A 444 18.44 11.49 -17.19
CA LEU A 444 19.88 11.70 -17.42
C LEU A 444 20.65 10.38 -17.44
N ASN A 445 20.45 9.56 -16.42
CA ASN A 445 21.08 8.23 -16.30
C ASN A 445 20.72 7.32 -17.48
N TYR A 446 19.42 7.22 -17.80
CA TYR A 446 18.94 6.31 -18.84
C TYR A 446 19.49 6.70 -20.22
N LEU A 447 19.43 7.98 -20.59
CA LEU A 447 19.94 8.47 -21.87
C LEU A 447 21.46 8.29 -21.98
N ALA A 448 22.18 8.64 -20.93
CA ALA A 448 23.63 8.50 -20.89
C ALA A 448 24.05 7.03 -21.01
N TYR A 449 23.43 6.14 -20.23
CA TYR A 449 23.72 4.70 -20.31
C TYR A 449 23.40 4.12 -21.71
N SER A 450 22.27 4.52 -22.32
CA SER A 450 21.95 4.13 -23.69
C SER A 450 22.95 4.64 -24.72
N TRP A 451 23.57 5.81 -24.50
CA TRP A 451 24.65 6.30 -25.35
C TRP A 451 25.95 5.52 -25.16
N LEU A 452 26.32 5.16 -23.92
CA LEU A 452 27.49 4.32 -23.64
C LEU A 452 27.38 2.94 -24.30
N GLU A 453 26.23 2.28 -24.18
CA GLU A 453 25.99 0.96 -24.80
C GLU A 453 26.11 0.98 -26.35
N ARG A 454 26.01 2.16 -26.96
CA ARG A 454 26.12 2.36 -28.42
C ARG A 454 27.43 2.98 -28.85
N ASP A 455 28.36 3.16 -27.95
CA ASP A 455 29.62 3.88 -28.19
C ASP A 455 29.38 5.27 -28.83
N TYR A 456 28.39 6.01 -28.30
CA TYR A 456 27.90 7.27 -28.84
C TYR A 456 27.98 8.38 -27.80
N LYS A 457 28.65 9.53 -28.17
CA LYS A 457 28.75 10.74 -27.34
C LYS A 457 29.23 10.45 -25.89
N ILE A 458 30.26 9.62 -25.74
CA ILE A 458 30.74 9.14 -24.44
C ILE A 458 31.02 10.29 -23.46
N ASP A 459 31.73 11.36 -23.90
CA ASP A 459 32.03 12.49 -23.00
C ASP A 459 30.78 13.14 -22.43
N LYS A 460 29.73 13.34 -23.28
CA LYS A 460 28.46 13.89 -22.84
C LYS A 460 27.69 12.93 -21.95
N ALA A 461 27.81 11.65 -22.20
CA ALA A 461 27.20 10.63 -21.35
C ALA A 461 27.81 10.67 -19.93
N ILE A 462 29.13 10.83 -19.83
CA ILE A 462 29.83 10.96 -18.55
C ILE A 462 29.33 12.22 -17.80
N GLU A 463 29.32 13.39 -18.48
CA GLU A 463 28.81 14.63 -17.89
C GLU A 463 27.37 14.48 -17.35
N MET A 464 26.51 13.80 -18.10
CA MET A 464 25.14 13.55 -17.68
C MET A 464 25.06 12.60 -16.48
N LEU A 465 25.92 11.57 -16.41
CA LEU A 465 25.97 10.64 -15.27
C LEU A 465 26.54 11.31 -14.02
N GLU A 466 27.57 12.17 -14.17
CA GLU A 466 28.10 12.97 -13.07
C GLU A 466 27.00 13.88 -12.49
N LYS A 467 26.23 14.54 -13.38
CA LYS A 467 25.07 15.33 -12.97
C LYS A 467 24.00 14.47 -12.28
N ALA A 468 23.65 13.33 -12.84
CA ALA A 468 22.67 12.41 -12.23
C ALA A 468 23.13 11.95 -10.84
N HIS A 469 24.41 11.59 -10.69
CA HIS A 469 25.00 11.23 -9.41
C HIS A 469 25.01 12.38 -8.41
N SER A 470 25.28 13.63 -8.84
CA SER A 470 25.20 14.80 -7.96
C SER A 470 23.80 15.03 -7.41
N LEU A 471 22.77 14.72 -8.19
CA LEU A 471 21.37 14.83 -7.80
C LEU A 471 20.90 13.66 -6.90
N ARG A 472 21.47 12.46 -7.10
CA ARG A 472 21.12 11.22 -6.38
C ARG A 472 22.34 10.35 -6.09
N ASN A 473 23.14 10.78 -5.13
CA ASN A 473 24.45 10.19 -4.83
C ASN A 473 24.44 8.81 -4.15
N ASN A 474 23.27 8.33 -3.71
CA ASN A 474 23.09 7.02 -3.09
C ASN A 474 22.18 6.08 -3.93
N ASP A 475 21.84 6.45 -5.15
CA ASP A 475 21.08 5.58 -6.04
C ASP A 475 22.01 4.55 -6.68
N PRO A 476 21.88 3.25 -6.41
CA PRO A 476 22.82 2.23 -6.87
C PRO A 476 22.86 2.07 -8.39
N TYR A 477 21.74 2.30 -9.10
CA TYR A 477 21.69 2.22 -10.55
C TYR A 477 22.48 3.37 -11.21
N ILE A 478 22.41 4.56 -10.64
CA ILE A 478 23.18 5.71 -11.11
C ILE A 478 24.67 5.52 -10.80
N ILE A 479 24.99 4.98 -9.63
CA ILE A 479 26.35 4.67 -9.20
C ILE A 479 26.97 3.60 -10.10
N ASP A 480 26.22 2.56 -10.45
CA ASP A 480 26.66 1.53 -11.39
C ASP A 480 26.94 2.13 -12.78
N SER A 481 26.00 2.89 -13.31
CA SER A 481 26.12 3.50 -14.65
C SER A 481 27.32 4.42 -14.76
N ILE A 482 27.62 5.25 -13.75
CA ILE A 482 28.81 6.10 -13.77
C ILE A 482 30.10 5.27 -13.61
N GLY A 483 30.07 4.22 -12.81
CA GLY A 483 31.17 3.27 -12.69
C GLY A 483 31.48 2.57 -14.03
N TRP A 484 30.44 2.14 -14.72
CA TRP A 484 30.53 1.55 -16.05
C TRP A 484 31.07 2.54 -17.10
N ALA A 485 30.63 3.81 -17.04
CA ALA A 485 31.17 4.84 -17.90
C ALA A 485 32.69 5.00 -17.75
N TYR A 486 33.19 5.07 -16.52
CA TYR A 486 34.63 5.14 -16.25
C TYR A 486 35.36 3.85 -16.67
N TYR A 487 34.74 2.69 -16.59
CA TYR A 487 35.29 1.45 -17.12
C TYR A 487 35.51 1.52 -18.64
N LEU A 488 34.54 2.05 -19.38
CA LEU A 488 34.62 2.15 -20.85
C LEU A 488 35.70 3.12 -21.35
N ILE A 489 36.11 4.09 -20.53
CA ILE A 489 37.21 5.02 -20.86
C ILE A 489 38.55 4.64 -20.19
N ASP A 490 38.65 3.40 -19.70
CA ASP A 490 39.83 2.82 -19.04
C ASP A 490 40.29 3.57 -17.76
N ASP A 491 39.42 4.41 -17.14
CA ASP A 491 39.68 4.96 -15.79
C ASP A 491 39.27 3.93 -14.71
N PHE A 492 40.07 2.85 -14.67
CA PHE A 492 39.75 1.70 -13.83
C PHE A 492 39.73 1.99 -12.31
N LEU A 493 40.47 3.03 -11.87
CA LEU A 493 40.47 3.40 -10.44
C LEU A 493 39.13 4.06 -10.03
N LYS A 494 38.60 4.95 -10.86
CA LYS A 494 37.29 5.53 -10.62
C LYS A 494 36.20 4.48 -10.83
N ALA A 495 36.29 3.66 -11.86
CA ALA A 495 35.35 2.57 -12.11
C ALA A 495 35.22 1.65 -10.90
N GLU A 496 36.34 1.17 -10.33
CA GLU A 496 36.32 0.32 -9.14
C GLU A 496 35.61 1.00 -7.96
N LYS A 497 35.93 2.27 -7.71
CA LYS A 497 35.34 3.01 -6.60
C LYS A 497 33.81 3.04 -6.68
N PHE A 498 33.24 3.34 -7.87
CA PHE A 498 31.79 3.43 -8.06
C PHE A 498 31.15 2.04 -8.12
N LEU A 499 31.69 1.10 -8.89
CA LEU A 499 31.12 -0.23 -9.03
C LEU A 499 31.17 -1.03 -7.72
N LYS A 500 32.21 -0.86 -6.90
CA LYS A 500 32.26 -1.39 -5.55
C LYS A 500 31.12 -0.85 -4.70
N ARG A 501 30.86 0.47 -4.76
CA ARG A 501 29.77 1.07 -4.01
C ARG A 501 28.41 0.61 -4.51
N ALA A 502 28.23 0.43 -5.81
CA ALA A 502 26.99 -0.09 -6.39
C ALA A 502 26.68 -1.51 -5.87
N VAL A 503 27.67 -2.43 -5.89
CA VAL A 503 27.46 -3.80 -5.42
C VAL A 503 27.27 -3.88 -3.90
N GLU A 504 27.83 -2.97 -3.12
CA GLU A 504 27.55 -2.86 -1.68
C GLU A 504 26.09 -2.47 -1.41
N LEU A 505 25.49 -1.65 -2.27
CA LEU A 505 24.09 -1.19 -2.14
C LEU A 505 23.10 -2.18 -2.76
N MET A 506 23.49 -2.90 -3.81
CA MET A 506 22.67 -3.89 -4.52
C MET A 506 23.44 -5.19 -4.75
N PRO A 507 23.69 -5.97 -3.69
CA PRO A 507 24.47 -7.21 -3.79
C PRO A 507 23.79 -8.32 -4.60
N ASP A 508 22.47 -8.25 -4.77
CA ASP A 508 21.65 -9.26 -5.44
C ASP A 508 21.24 -8.85 -6.88
N ASP A 509 21.86 -7.81 -7.46
CA ASP A 509 21.59 -7.41 -8.84
C ASP A 509 22.58 -8.07 -9.81
N PRO A 510 22.10 -8.80 -10.86
CA PRO A 510 22.97 -9.50 -11.79
C PRO A 510 23.89 -8.59 -12.59
N ILE A 511 23.42 -7.40 -13.01
CA ILE A 511 24.20 -6.47 -13.84
C ILE A 511 25.30 -5.83 -13.02
N VAL A 512 24.98 -5.37 -11.82
CA VAL A 512 25.94 -4.74 -10.90
C VAL A 512 27.06 -5.71 -10.52
N ASN A 513 26.73 -7.00 -10.26
CA ASN A 513 27.76 -8.02 -9.99
C ASN A 513 28.61 -8.32 -11.21
N ASP A 514 28.04 -8.32 -12.42
CA ASP A 514 28.78 -8.51 -13.67
C ASP A 514 29.78 -7.36 -13.89
N HIS A 515 29.34 -6.13 -13.83
CA HIS A 515 30.17 -4.94 -13.97
C HIS A 515 31.30 -4.89 -12.93
N TYR A 516 31.00 -5.23 -11.66
CA TYR A 516 32.04 -5.28 -10.63
C TYR A 516 33.01 -6.44 -10.85
N GLY A 517 32.57 -7.57 -11.35
CA GLY A 517 33.44 -8.65 -11.80
C GLY A 517 34.39 -8.22 -12.94
N ASP A 518 33.87 -7.48 -13.93
CA ASP A 518 34.62 -7.01 -15.08
C ASP A 518 35.75 -6.05 -14.68
N ILE A 519 35.47 -5.08 -13.81
CA ILE A 519 36.53 -4.17 -13.35
C ILE A 519 37.57 -4.89 -12.49
N LEU A 520 37.18 -5.83 -11.63
CA LEU A 520 38.13 -6.61 -10.86
C LEU A 520 39.04 -7.44 -11.75
N TRP A 521 38.54 -7.98 -12.86
CA TRP A 521 39.34 -8.68 -13.86
C TRP A 521 40.37 -7.77 -14.51
N LYS A 522 39.97 -6.56 -14.93
CA LYS A 522 40.88 -5.54 -15.49
C LYS A 522 41.98 -5.11 -14.52
N LEU A 523 41.71 -5.14 -13.23
CA LEU A 523 42.67 -4.85 -12.15
C LEU A 523 43.50 -6.06 -11.73
N ASP A 524 43.53 -7.15 -12.52
CA ASP A 524 44.23 -8.42 -12.28
C ASP A 524 43.79 -9.20 -11.01
N ARG A 525 42.62 -8.85 -10.47
CA ARG A 525 42.01 -9.51 -9.30
C ARG A 525 41.10 -10.65 -9.73
N LYS A 526 41.63 -11.59 -10.52
CA LYS A 526 40.90 -12.63 -11.26
C LYS A 526 40.06 -13.57 -10.39
N ILE A 527 40.53 -13.92 -9.19
CA ILE A 527 39.78 -14.80 -8.25
C ILE A 527 38.52 -14.07 -7.77
N GLN A 528 38.66 -12.79 -7.41
CA GLN A 528 37.53 -11.99 -6.95
C GLN A 528 36.55 -11.72 -8.10
N ALA A 529 37.02 -11.43 -9.31
CA ALA A 529 36.17 -11.30 -10.49
C ALA A 529 35.27 -12.52 -10.68
N ARG A 530 35.88 -13.73 -10.65
CA ARG A 530 35.13 -14.98 -10.77
C ARG A 530 34.14 -15.22 -9.64
N TYR A 531 34.40 -14.71 -8.43
CA TYR A 531 33.46 -14.78 -7.32
C TYR A 531 32.18 -14.00 -7.64
N PHE A 532 32.31 -12.75 -8.10
CA PHE A 532 31.14 -11.93 -8.45
C PHE A 532 30.40 -12.45 -9.69
N TRP A 533 31.10 -12.93 -10.70
CA TRP A 533 30.47 -13.60 -11.84
C TRP A 533 29.73 -14.88 -11.44
N ALA A 534 30.33 -15.71 -10.57
CA ALA A 534 29.66 -16.92 -10.07
C ALA A 534 28.40 -16.58 -9.27
N ASN A 535 28.40 -15.47 -8.51
CA ASN A 535 27.23 -15.00 -7.77
C ASN A 535 26.03 -14.72 -8.70
N VAL A 536 26.27 -14.12 -9.88
CA VAL A 536 25.23 -13.90 -10.89
C VAL A 536 24.50 -15.18 -11.29
N LEU A 537 25.22 -16.29 -11.40
CA LEU A 537 24.64 -17.60 -11.79
C LEU A 537 23.69 -18.18 -10.74
N THR A 538 23.70 -17.65 -9.51
CA THR A 538 22.82 -18.07 -8.41
C THR A 538 21.55 -17.21 -8.30
N MET A 539 21.44 -16.14 -9.09
CA MET A 539 20.35 -15.18 -9.01
C MET A 539 19.17 -15.57 -9.91
N ASP A 540 17.98 -15.66 -9.34
CA ASP A 540 16.75 -16.02 -10.07
C ASP A 540 16.36 -15.00 -11.16
N ASP A 541 16.75 -13.73 -11.00
CA ASP A 541 16.42 -12.63 -11.91
C ASP A 541 17.44 -12.45 -13.06
N ALA A 542 18.53 -13.20 -13.09
CA ALA A 542 19.52 -13.17 -14.16
C ALA A 542 18.90 -13.67 -15.48
N ASP A 543 18.84 -12.80 -16.48
CA ASP A 543 18.34 -13.20 -17.78
C ASP A 543 19.34 -14.13 -18.53
N LYS A 544 18.80 -14.89 -19.49
CA LYS A 544 19.61 -15.87 -20.22
C LYS A 544 20.84 -15.26 -20.89
N LYS A 545 20.74 -14.02 -21.40
CA LYS A 545 21.84 -13.37 -22.11
C LYS A 545 23.01 -13.08 -21.17
N ILE A 546 22.70 -12.60 -19.96
CA ILE A 546 23.71 -12.37 -18.91
C ILE A 546 24.33 -13.69 -18.47
N VAL A 547 23.53 -14.72 -18.21
CA VAL A 547 24.01 -16.05 -17.81
C VAL A 547 24.94 -16.65 -18.87
N ASP A 548 24.58 -16.55 -20.16
CA ASP A 548 25.42 -17.05 -21.25
C ASP A 548 26.75 -16.28 -21.33
N SER A 549 26.74 -14.94 -21.15
CA SER A 549 27.95 -14.11 -21.09
C SER A 549 28.84 -14.48 -19.91
N ILE A 550 28.26 -14.62 -18.73
CA ILE A 550 28.99 -14.98 -17.52
C ILE A 550 29.65 -16.35 -17.64
N ASN A 551 28.99 -17.35 -18.22
CA ASN A 551 29.59 -18.67 -18.45
C ASN A 551 30.84 -18.57 -19.33
N ILE A 552 30.85 -17.70 -20.32
CA ILE A 552 32.04 -17.46 -21.16
C ILE A 552 33.15 -16.78 -20.34
N LYS A 553 32.83 -15.72 -19.58
CA LYS A 553 33.76 -14.98 -18.73
C LYS A 553 34.41 -15.91 -17.65
N MET A 554 33.65 -16.83 -17.09
CA MET A 554 34.14 -17.80 -16.09
C MET A 554 35.24 -18.70 -16.64
N ILE A 555 35.18 -19.06 -17.93
CA ILE A 555 36.14 -19.93 -18.58
C ILE A 555 37.32 -19.15 -19.16
N LYS A 556 37.04 -18.12 -19.95
CA LYS A 556 38.03 -17.41 -20.76
C LYS A 556 38.53 -16.10 -20.14
N GLY A 557 37.80 -15.56 -19.19
CA GLY A 557 37.98 -14.18 -18.74
C GLY A 557 37.35 -13.16 -19.71
N LEU A 558 37.77 -11.90 -19.60
CA LEU A 558 37.44 -10.81 -20.52
C LEU A 558 38.36 -10.75 -21.71
#